data_468f6327868bd9b2b19187f699f4b77f
#
_entry.id   468f6327868bd9b2b19187f699f4b77f
#
_cell.length_a   1.000
_cell.length_b   1.000
_cell.length_c   1.000
_cell.angle_alpha   90.00
_cell.angle_beta   90.00
_cell.angle_gamma   90.00
#
_symmetry.space_group_name_H-M   'P 1'
#
loop_
_entity.id
_entity.type
_entity.pdbx_description
1 polymer ?
#
loop_
_entity_poly.entity_id
_entity_poly.type
_entity_poly.pdbx_seq_one_letter_code
_entity_poly.pdbx_strand_id
1 'polypeptide(L)'
;MTNKTEKIWIEYSRLMLYIARGFFSDEQTAQDAVSEAIIRIIENIDRFDEIPSPLAKGLVIIITKNICRDKMKKAELPTTEFTEEADLSPSPESLVISEETVAGIMACMARLPEQYADILRLKIVYHLDDHRIAKVLAIKPQNARTRLSRARAALMKLIKEDGLL
;
A
#
# COMPACT_ATOMS: atom_id res chain seq x y z
N MET A 1 3.69 25.26 -17.77
CA MET A 1 2.88 24.45 -16.83
C MET A 1 3.68 23.26 -16.33
N THR A 2 3.84 23.17 -15.03
CA THR A 2 4.49 22.03 -14.39
C THR A 2 3.57 20.81 -14.50
N ASN A 3 4.03 19.72 -15.10
CA ASN A 3 3.22 18.52 -15.20
C ASN A 3 3.15 17.78 -13.84
N LYS A 4 2.21 16.84 -13.71
CA LYS A 4 2.03 16.09 -12.46
C LYS A 4 3.29 15.36 -12.01
N THR A 5 4.05 14.79 -12.94
CA THR A 5 5.29 14.07 -12.64
C THR A 5 6.34 14.99 -12.02
N GLU A 6 6.52 16.17 -12.58
CA GLU A 6 7.42 17.18 -12.02
C GLU A 6 7.00 17.62 -10.62
N LYS A 7 5.70 17.85 -10.41
CA LYS A 7 5.16 18.22 -9.09
C LYS A 7 5.47 17.14 -8.05
N ILE A 8 5.26 15.87 -8.38
CA ILE A 8 5.56 14.75 -7.51
C ILE A 8 7.05 14.69 -7.18
N TRP A 9 7.90 14.87 -8.19
CA TRP A 9 9.34 14.84 -7.99
C TRP A 9 9.80 15.97 -7.06
N ILE A 10 9.38 17.19 -7.33
CA ILE A 10 9.73 18.36 -6.50
C ILE A 10 9.24 18.18 -5.05
N GLU A 11 8.01 17.71 -4.89
CA GLU A 11 7.38 17.64 -3.58
C GLU A 11 7.85 16.42 -2.76
N TYR A 12 8.05 15.26 -3.39
CA TYR A 12 8.20 14.00 -2.67
C TYR A 12 9.53 13.27 -2.88
N SER A 13 10.44 13.75 -3.71
CA SER A 13 11.71 13.06 -3.95
C SER A 13 12.53 12.86 -2.68
N ARG A 14 12.57 13.87 -1.82
CA ARG A 14 13.28 13.79 -0.53
C ARG A 14 12.63 12.78 0.41
N LEU A 15 11.31 12.73 0.44
CA LEU A 15 10.56 11.76 1.24
C LEU A 15 10.84 10.33 0.76
N MET A 16 10.79 10.09 -0.56
CA MET A 16 11.11 8.79 -1.15
C MET A 16 12.52 8.35 -0.78
N LEU A 17 13.49 9.24 -0.89
CA LEU A 17 14.88 8.93 -0.55
C LEU A 17 15.05 8.67 0.95
N TYR A 18 14.38 9.43 1.80
CA TYR A 18 14.37 9.21 3.24
C TYR A 18 13.84 7.81 3.59
N ILE A 19 12.73 7.40 2.98
CA ILE A 19 12.16 6.07 3.16
C ILE A 19 13.14 5.00 2.69
N ALA A 20 13.70 5.13 1.50
CA ALA A 20 14.63 4.16 0.93
C ALA A 20 15.90 3.99 1.77
N ARG A 21 16.44 5.07 2.31
CA ARG A 21 17.60 5.03 3.23
C ARG A 21 17.29 4.32 4.54
N GLY A 22 16.04 4.29 4.96
CA GLY A 22 15.61 3.50 6.11
C GLY A 22 15.64 1.99 5.87
N PHE A 23 15.54 1.56 4.61
CA PHE A 23 15.62 0.16 4.21
C PHE A 23 17.04 -0.28 3.82
N PHE A 24 17.80 0.60 3.19
CA PHE A 24 19.11 0.27 2.61
C PHE A 24 20.20 1.17 3.17
N SER A 25 21.30 0.57 3.60
CA SER A 25 22.51 1.31 4.02
C SER A 25 23.35 1.79 2.82
N ASP A 26 23.23 1.11 1.67
CA ASP A 26 23.90 1.49 0.44
C ASP A 26 23.13 2.57 -0.30
N GLU A 27 23.78 3.71 -0.54
CA GLU A 27 23.17 4.88 -1.20
C GLU A 27 22.73 4.57 -2.63
N GLN A 28 23.50 3.77 -3.37
CA GLN A 28 23.14 3.40 -4.75
C GLN A 28 21.85 2.59 -4.79
N THR A 29 21.70 1.62 -3.89
CA THR A 29 20.49 0.80 -3.78
C THR A 29 19.28 1.66 -3.39
N ALA A 30 19.46 2.61 -2.47
CA ALA A 30 18.41 3.54 -2.07
C ALA A 30 17.94 4.41 -3.25
N GLN A 31 18.88 4.93 -4.03
CA GLN A 31 18.56 5.73 -5.22
C GLN A 31 17.88 4.90 -6.32
N ASP A 32 18.29 3.66 -6.51
CA ASP A 32 17.62 2.72 -7.43
C ASP A 32 16.18 2.46 -7.03
N ALA A 33 15.91 2.31 -5.73
CA ALA A 33 14.56 2.17 -5.22
C ALA A 33 13.70 3.41 -5.49
N VAL A 34 14.24 4.61 -5.32
CA VAL A 34 13.55 5.86 -5.65
C VAL A 34 13.25 5.94 -7.15
N SER A 35 14.20 5.55 -8.00
CA SER A 35 14.00 5.53 -9.46
C SER A 35 12.86 4.58 -9.86
N GLU A 36 12.80 3.39 -9.27
CA GLU A 36 11.69 2.46 -9.49
C GLU A 36 10.36 2.99 -8.96
N ALA A 37 10.39 3.67 -7.81
CA ALA A 37 9.19 4.28 -7.23
C ALA A 37 8.62 5.36 -8.14
N ILE A 38 9.44 6.23 -8.69
CA ILE A 38 8.96 7.28 -9.60
C ILE A 38 8.39 6.70 -10.89
N ILE A 39 8.98 5.63 -11.44
CA ILE A 39 8.45 4.94 -12.61
C ILE A 39 7.06 4.38 -12.32
N ARG A 40 6.88 3.71 -11.18
CA ARG A 40 5.58 3.16 -10.78
C ARG A 40 4.55 4.25 -10.53
N ILE A 41 4.95 5.37 -9.96
CA ILE A 41 4.09 6.55 -9.77
C ILE A 41 3.62 7.09 -11.12
N ILE A 42 4.53 7.22 -12.09
CA ILE A 42 4.20 7.68 -13.45
C ILE A 42 3.18 6.74 -14.11
N GLU A 43 3.34 5.44 -13.97
CA GLU A 43 2.40 4.44 -14.48
C GLU A 43 1.01 4.54 -13.87
N ASN A 44 0.90 5.15 -12.69
CA ASN A 44 -0.35 5.34 -11.94
C ASN A 44 -0.69 6.83 -11.76
N ILE A 45 -0.16 7.70 -12.60
CA ILE A 45 -0.25 9.17 -12.44
C ILE A 45 -1.70 9.69 -12.44
N ASP A 46 -2.61 8.99 -13.09
CA ASP A 46 -4.03 9.30 -13.11
C ASP A 46 -4.71 9.19 -11.73
N ARG A 47 -4.07 8.52 -10.77
CA ARG A 47 -4.56 8.40 -9.38
C ARG A 47 -4.10 9.53 -8.47
N PHE A 48 -3.26 10.43 -8.99
CA PHE A 48 -2.79 11.61 -8.27
C PHE A 48 -3.58 12.84 -8.74
N ASP A 49 -4.67 13.15 -8.06
CA ASP A 49 -5.56 14.24 -8.46
C ASP A 49 -4.99 15.60 -8.06
N GLU A 50 -4.64 15.78 -6.81
CA GLU A 50 -4.13 17.01 -6.23
C GLU A 50 -2.73 16.80 -5.65
N ILE A 51 -1.78 17.67 -6.00
CA ILE A 51 -0.39 17.59 -5.56
C ILE A 51 0.08 19.00 -5.17
N PRO A 52 0.54 19.23 -3.92
CA PRO A 52 0.57 18.28 -2.82
C PRO A 52 -0.80 18.02 -2.18
N SER A 53 -0.98 16.84 -1.62
CA SER A 53 -2.16 16.51 -0.80
C SER A 53 -1.83 15.35 0.14
N PRO A 54 -2.59 15.16 1.24
CA PRO A 54 -2.41 14.01 2.12
C PRO A 54 -2.59 12.66 1.39
N LEU A 55 -3.53 12.58 0.45
CA LEU A 55 -3.76 11.38 -0.37
C LEU A 55 -2.58 11.09 -1.30
N ALA A 56 -2.06 12.10 -1.99
CA ALA A 56 -0.88 11.95 -2.84
C ALA A 56 0.33 11.49 -2.03
N LYS A 57 0.59 12.13 -0.89
CA LYS A 57 1.68 11.76 0.01
C LYS A 57 1.56 10.31 0.49
N GLY A 58 0.37 9.89 0.93
CA GLY A 58 0.12 8.52 1.38
C GLY A 58 0.36 7.49 0.29
N LEU A 59 -0.06 7.76 -0.94
CA LEU A 59 0.14 6.87 -2.07
C LEU A 59 1.63 6.77 -2.46
N VAL A 60 2.37 7.87 -2.43
CA VAL A 60 3.83 7.87 -2.62
C VAL A 60 4.52 7.00 -1.57
N ILE A 61 4.12 7.12 -0.30
CA ILE A 61 4.67 6.33 0.80
C ILE A 61 4.40 4.83 0.57
N ILE A 62 3.18 4.45 0.24
CA ILE A 62 2.81 3.05 -0.02
C ILE A 62 3.63 2.47 -1.17
N ILE A 63 3.72 3.15 -2.28
CA ILE A 63 4.48 2.71 -3.46
C ILE A 63 5.96 2.56 -3.12
N THR A 64 6.56 3.55 -2.48
CA THR A 64 7.99 3.55 -2.16
C THR A 64 8.35 2.42 -1.19
N LYS A 65 7.59 2.26 -0.12
CA LYS A 65 7.80 1.18 0.86
C LYS A 65 7.61 -0.20 0.24
N ASN A 66 6.61 -0.35 -0.62
CA ASN A 66 6.38 -1.61 -1.33
C ASN A 66 7.57 -2.01 -2.19
N ILE A 67 8.14 -1.06 -2.94
CA ILE A 67 9.33 -1.29 -3.75
C ILE A 67 10.53 -1.67 -2.89
N CYS A 68 10.76 -0.96 -1.80
CA CYS A 68 11.87 -1.26 -0.89
C CYS A 68 11.75 -2.65 -0.27
N ARG A 69 10.56 -3.07 0.15
CA ARG A 69 10.33 -4.42 0.67
C ARG A 69 10.58 -5.48 -0.39
N ASP A 70 10.12 -5.27 -1.61
CA ASP A 70 10.32 -6.21 -2.73
C ASP A 70 11.82 -6.35 -3.06
N LYS A 71 12.56 -5.25 -3.06
CA LYS A 71 14.01 -5.29 -3.25
C LYS A 71 14.73 -6.05 -2.14
N MET A 72 14.34 -5.85 -0.90
CA MET A 72 14.92 -6.60 0.24
C MET A 72 14.65 -8.10 0.14
N LYS A 73 13.43 -8.48 -0.23
CA LYS A 73 13.07 -9.90 -0.42
C LYS A 73 13.89 -10.55 -1.53
N LYS A 74 14.11 -9.88 -2.64
CA LYS A 74 14.91 -10.38 -3.77
C LYS A 74 16.38 -10.54 -3.39
N ALA A 75 16.91 -9.70 -2.51
CA ALA A 75 18.31 -9.78 -2.04
C ALA A 75 18.55 -10.90 -1.03
N GLU A 76 17.53 -11.26 -0.24
CA GLU A 76 17.65 -12.20 0.89
C GLU A 76 17.28 -13.65 0.54
N LEU A 77 16.48 -13.89 -0.51
CA LEU A 77 15.97 -15.22 -0.81
C LEU A 77 16.07 -15.57 -2.30
N PRO A 78 16.61 -16.76 -2.65
CA PRO A 78 16.35 -17.36 -3.96
C PRO A 78 14.85 -17.64 -4.04
N THR A 79 14.23 -17.10 -5.06
CA THR A 79 12.81 -17.11 -5.40
C THR A 79 12.11 -18.44 -5.11
N THR A 80 11.40 -18.51 -4.02
CA THR A 80 10.21 -19.35 -3.91
C THR A 80 9.01 -18.43 -4.12
N GLU A 81 8.31 -18.63 -5.21
CA GLU A 81 6.99 -18.03 -5.38
C GLU A 81 6.12 -18.47 -4.21
N PHE A 82 5.80 -17.55 -3.33
CA PHE A 82 4.77 -17.78 -2.32
C PHE A 82 3.44 -17.82 -3.05
N THR A 83 2.99 -19.02 -3.40
CA THR A 83 1.59 -19.24 -3.73
C THR A 83 0.81 -19.18 -2.41
N GLU A 84 0.27 -18.02 -2.13
CA GLU A 84 -0.69 -17.89 -1.05
C GLU A 84 -1.94 -18.67 -1.43
N GLU A 85 -2.25 -19.73 -0.69
CA GLU A 85 -3.49 -20.47 -0.86
C GLU A 85 -4.68 -19.53 -0.63
N ALA A 86 -5.64 -19.58 -1.54
CA ALA A 86 -6.84 -18.77 -1.45
C ALA A 86 -7.67 -19.18 -0.23
N ASP A 87 -7.71 -18.33 0.77
CA ASP A 87 -8.64 -18.48 1.88
C ASP A 87 -9.95 -17.80 1.50
N LEU A 88 -11.00 -18.59 1.33
CA LEU A 88 -12.33 -18.13 0.98
C LEU A 88 -13.04 -17.59 2.23
N SER A 89 -12.63 -16.43 2.69
CA SER A 89 -13.35 -15.72 3.76
C SER A 89 -14.64 -15.10 3.22
N PRO A 90 -15.77 -15.24 3.93
CA PRO A 90 -17.02 -14.64 3.48
C PRO A 90 -16.90 -13.10 3.43
N SER A 91 -17.54 -12.51 2.41
CA SER A 91 -17.60 -11.06 2.26
C SER A 91 -18.31 -10.43 3.46
N PRO A 92 -17.77 -9.36 4.07
CA PRO A 92 -18.46 -8.68 5.16
C PRO A 92 -19.74 -8.02 4.65
N GLU A 93 -20.85 -8.20 5.40
CA GLU A 93 -22.10 -7.50 5.12
C GLU A 93 -21.91 -5.98 5.32
N SER A 94 -22.62 -5.18 4.52
CA SER A 94 -22.53 -3.74 4.65
C SER A 94 -23.15 -3.27 5.98
N LEU A 95 -22.33 -2.66 6.83
CA LEU A 95 -22.74 -2.14 8.12
C LEU A 95 -22.86 -0.62 8.07
N VAL A 96 -23.91 -0.09 8.71
CA VAL A 96 -24.01 1.35 8.98
C VAL A 96 -23.05 1.68 10.11
N ILE A 97 -22.04 2.50 9.80
CA ILE A 97 -20.92 2.76 10.69
C ILE A 97 -21.01 4.20 11.23
N SER A 98 -20.96 4.37 12.56
CA SER A 98 -20.85 5.68 13.22
C SER A 98 -19.42 6.23 13.10
N GLU A 99 -19.24 7.56 13.27
CA GLU A 99 -17.92 8.20 13.24
C GLU A 99 -16.94 7.62 14.27
N GLU A 100 -17.41 7.31 15.47
CA GLU A 100 -16.60 6.65 16.51
C GLU A 100 -16.14 5.26 16.08
N THR A 101 -17.01 4.52 15.41
CA THR A 101 -16.67 3.20 14.86
C THR A 101 -15.65 3.32 13.72
N VAL A 102 -15.78 4.34 12.87
CA VAL A 102 -14.78 4.61 11.81
C VAL A 102 -13.39 4.85 12.43
N ALA A 103 -13.30 5.70 13.46
CA ALA A 103 -12.05 5.95 14.17
C ALA A 103 -11.47 4.67 14.79
N GLY A 104 -12.33 3.82 15.38
CA GLY A 104 -11.96 2.52 15.92
C GLY A 104 -11.43 1.56 14.87
N ILE A 105 -12.08 1.49 13.71
CA ILE A 105 -11.63 0.68 12.57
C ILE A 105 -10.27 1.17 12.05
N MET A 106 -10.07 2.46 11.92
CA MET A 106 -8.79 3.02 11.49
C MET A 106 -7.67 2.72 12.49
N ALA A 107 -7.98 2.74 13.80
CA ALA A 107 -7.03 2.33 14.84
C ALA A 107 -6.69 0.84 14.74
N CYS A 108 -7.66 -0.04 14.45
CA CYS A 108 -7.40 -1.46 14.18
C CYS A 108 -6.54 -1.66 12.94
N MET A 109 -6.78 -0.91 11.86
CA MET A 109 -5.96 -0.95 10.65
C MET A 109 -4.49 -0.61 10.94
N ALA A 110 -4.24 0.36 11.82
CA ALA A 110 -2.89 0.75 12.21
C ALA A 110 -2.13 -0.36 12.97
N ARG A 111 -2.84 -1.31 13.57
CA ARG A 111 -2.26 -2.45 14.30
C ARG A 111 -1.99 -3.67 13.42
N LEU A 112 -2.48 -3.68 12.19
CA LEU A 112 -2.24 -4.76 11.23
C LEU A 112 -0.79 -4.76 10.73
N PRO A 113 -0.30 -5.92 10.23
CA PRO A 113 0.92 -5.93 9.44
C PRO A 113 0.84 -4.88 8.33
N GLU A 114 1.95 -4.18 8.09
CA GLU A 114 1.96 -3.01 7.20
C GLU A 114 1.43 -3.30 5.79
N GLN A 115 1.72 -4.49 5.26
CA GLN A 115 1.22 -4.91 3.94
C GLN A 115 -0.30 -5.05 3.91
N TYR A 116 -0.91 -5.51 4.99
CA TYR A 116 -2.37 -5.62 5.11
C TYR A 116 -3.01 -4.24 5.27
N ALA A 117 -2.43 -3.39 6.09
CA ALA A 117 -2.90 -2.01 6.24
C ALA A 117 -2.83 -1.25 4.90
N ASP A 118 -1.74 -1.38 4.18
CA ASP A 118 -1.55 -0.70 2.89
C ASP A 118 -2.57 -1.15 1.84
N ILE A 119 -2.78 -2.46 1.68
CA ILE A 119 -3.74 -2.94 0.68
C ILE A 119 -5.18 -2.55 1.03
N LEU A 120 -5.53 -2.53 2.31
CA LEU A 120 -6.84 -2.05 2.76
C LEU A 120 -7.00 -0.55 2.52
N ARG A 121 -5.96 0.26 2.75
CA ARG A 121 -5.98 1.69 2.40
C ARG A 121 -6.19 1.91 0.91
N LEU A 122 -5.49 1.15 0.07
CA LEU A 122 -5.68 1.23 -1.38
C LEU A 122 -7.13 0.92 -1.79
N LYS A 123 -7.76 -0.03 -1.14
CA LYS A 123 -9.15 -0.40 -1.41
C LYS A 123 -10.15 0.61 -0.86
N ILE A 124 -10.01 0.99 0.41
CA ILE A 124 -11.02 1.76 1.15
C ILE A 124 -10.83 3.27 0.95
N VAL A 125 -9.62 3.77 1.09
CA VAL A 125 -9.33 5.21 1.05
C VAL A 125 -9.18 5.71 -0.38
N TYR A 126 -8.47 4.96 -1.22
CA TYR A 126 -8.21 5.32 -2.62
C TYR A 126 -9.26 4.77 -3.60
N HIS A 127 -10.17 3.93 -3.14
CA HIS A 127 -11.24 3.32 -3.94
C HIS A 127 -10.74 2.59 -5.19
N LEU A 128 -9.58 1.94 -5.09
CA LEU A 128 -9.01 1.18 -6.20
C LEU A 128 -9.66 -0.20 -6.32
N ASP A 129 -9.89 -0.64 -7.56
CA ASP A 129 -10.29 -2.01 -7.81
C ASP A 129 -9.10 -2.98 -7.70
N ASP A 130 -9.37 -4.29 -7.74
CA ASP A 130 -8.34 -5.31 -7.54
C ASP A 130 -7.25 -5.26 -8.63
N HIS A 131 -7.61 -4.96 -9.88
CA HIS A 131 -6.66 -4.81 -10.98
C HIS A 131 -5.74 -3.60 -10.75
N ARG A 132 -6.29 -2.50 -10.29
CA ARG A 132 -5.52 -1.29 -10.04
C ARG A 132 -4.59 -1.45 -8.83
N ILE A 133 -5.07 -2.10 -7.78
CA ILE A 133 -4.24 -2.45 -6.62
C ILE A 133 -3.08 -3.34 -7.06
N ALA A 134 -3.34 -4.35 -7.86
CA ALA A 134 -2.30 -5.23 -8.40
C ALA A 134 -1.25 -4.44 -9.20
N LYS A 135 -1.68 -3.49 -10.01
CA LYS A 135 -0.80 -2.60 -10.78
C LYS A 135 0.06 -1.71 -9.87
N VAL A 136 -0.55 -1.09 -8.86
CA VAL A 136 0.17 -0.22 -7.89
C VAL A 136 1.21 -1.02 -7.12
N LEU A 137 0.88 -2.23 -6.68
CA LEU A 137 1.78 -3.08 -5.91
C LEU A 137 2.69 -3.96 -6.78
N ALA A 138 2.51 -3.96 -8.10
CA ALA A 138 3.24 -4.81 -9.06
C ALA A 138 3.14 -6.30 -8.70
N ILE A 139 1.93 -6.76 -8.39
CA ILE A 139 1.60 -8.16 -8.11
C ILE A 139 0.52 -8.64 -9.08
N LYS A 140 0.33 -9.94 -9.16
CA LYS A 140 -0.75 -10.52 -9.96
C LYS A 140 -2.12 -10.17 -9.34
N PRO A 141 -3.18 -9.93 -10.14
CA PRO A 141 -4.52 -9.65 -9.61
C PRO A 141 -5.03 -10.70 -8.62
N GLN A 142 -4.72 -11.98 -8.87
CA GLN A 142 -5.07 -13.06 -7.95
C GLN A 142 -4.40 -12.91 -6.59
N ASN A 143 -3.13 -12.49 -6.55
CA ASN A 143 -2.40 -12.24 -5.32
C ASN A 143 -2.97 -11.04 -4.56
N ALA A 144 -3.40 -10.01 -5.27
CA ALA A 144 -4.09 -8.87 -4.68
C ALA A 144 -5.40 -9.30 -3.99
N ARG A 145 -6.22 -10.12 -4.63
CA ARG A 145 -7.46 -10.66 -4.05
C ARG A 145 -7.20 -11.49 -2.80
N THR A 146 -6.22 -12.38 -2.86
CA THR A 146 -5.84 -13.22 -1.72
C THR A 146 -5.37 -12.39 -0.54
N ARG A 147 -4.51 -11.41 -0.81
CA ARG A 147 -4.01 -10.49 0.23
C ARG A 147 -5.13 -9.65 0.82
N LEU A 148 -6.05 -9.14 0.00
CA LEU A 148 -7.23 -8.41 0.46
C LEU A 148 -8.12 -9.27 1.36
N SER A 149 -8.38 -10.51 0.98
CA SER A 149 -9.17 -11.46 1.77
C SER A 149 -8.54 -11.68 3.14
N ARG A 150 -7.25 -11.93 3.19
CA ARG A 150 -6.50 -12.11 4.45
C ARG A 150 -6.46 -10.84 5.29
N ALA A 151 -6.27 -9.70 4.66
CA ALA A 151 -6.27 -8.42 5.35
C ALA A 151 -7.63 -8.10 5.98
N ARG A 152 -8.73 -8.38 5.27
CA ARG A 152 -10.08 -8.24 5.81
C ARG A 152 -10.33 -9.17 6.98
N ALA A 153 -9.92 -10.43 6.88
CA ALA A 153 -10.07 -11.39 7.96
C ALA A 153 -9.30 -10.97 9.23
N ALA A 154 -8.07 -10.50 9.06
CA ALA A 154 -7.24 -9.97 10.14
C ALA A 154 -7.86 -8.72 10.78
N LEU A 155 -8.40 -7.82 9.96
CA LEU A 155 -9.09 -6.61 10.44
C LEU A 155 -10.36 -6.97 11.22
N MET A 156 -11.18 -7.87 10.71
CA MET A 156 -12.41 -8.31 11.39
C MET A 156 -12.12 -8.95 12.76
N LYS A 157 -11.03 -9.70 12.84
CA LYS A 157 -10.60 -10.28 14.13
C LYS A 157 -10.30 -9.19 15.15
N LEU A 158 -9.56 -8.15 14.78
CA LEU A 158 -9.25 -7.02 15.67
C LEU A 158 -10.50 -6.22 16.04
N ILE A 159 -11.38 -5.99 15.09
CA ILE A 159 -12.65 -5.28 15.30
C ILE A 159 -13.52 -6.02 16.35
N LYS A 160 -13.60 -7.34 16.26
CA LYS A 160 -14.35 -8.18 17.22
C LYS A 160 -13.68 -8.19 18.59
N GLU A 161 -12.35 -8.30 18.64
CA GLU A 161 -11.59 -8.26 19.89
C GLU A 161 -11.76 -6.93 20.63
N ASP A 162 -11.86 -5.82 19.89
CA ASP A 162 -12.06 -4.49 20.45
C ASP A 162 -13.54 -4.16 20.75
N GLY A 163 -14.45 -5.08 20.45
CA GLY A 163 -15.88 -4.90 20.73
C GLY A 163 -16.56 -3.82 19.89
N LEU A 164 -16.04 -3.54 18.68
CA LEU A 164 -16.61 -2.53 17.77
C LEU A 164 -17.79 -3.06 16.94
N LEU A 165 -18.03 -4.35 16.98
CA LEU A 165 -19.17 -5.05 16.39
C LEU A 165 -19.79 -6.00 17.41
#